data_89a348c63f6465bcb13ea492614a6374
#
_entry.id   89a348c63f6465bcb13ea492614a6374
#
_cell.length_a   1.000
_cell.length_b   1.000
_cell.length_c   1.000
_cell.angle_alpha   90.00
_cell.angle_beta   90.00
_cell.angle_gamma   90.00
#
_symmetry.space_group_name_H-M   'P 1'
#
loop_
_entity.id
_entity.type
_entity.pdbx_description
1 polymer ?
#
loop_
_entity_poly.entity_id
_entity_poly.type
_entity_poly.pdbx_seq_one_letter_code
_entity_poly.pdbx_strand_id
1 'polypeptide(L)'
;SSPPLSTPNRHLRTPPMPANSPSPLVLTPILQPKVWGGRRLAALGKPLPDGPVGESWELADLPTTAASGAGGHAARSVIAVGPLAGRTLHDAMAAWGPALLGEASPSPEGGGGFPLLVKYLDAREHLSVQVHPDAAYAAAHPGAHLKTESWYIVAAEPGAELFIGLKPGVTRDDLARAIADGTVPALMGSRPAIPGECHTLPSGTVHALGAGVLVAEVQTPSDTTYRVYDWTREYDRPLRELHIEQALACASFDEPPAPVAARGERSVVAKTEFYTMEVVRAHCKGVPVGGSGPVVVMVIKTMGASVSSRSNAWPEVTLSAGQTCLIPAACAADAILRCGPDTEMVLATIGG
;
A
#
# COMPACT_ATOMS: atom_id res chain seq x y z
N SER A 1 -37.24 30.79 48.49
CA SER A 1 -36.46 31.17 47.33
C SER A 1 -35.72 29.92 46.81
N SER A 2 -36.21 29.30 45.73
CA SER A 2 -35.58 28.17 45.06
C SER A 2 -34.65 28.68 43.96
N PRO A 3 -33.50 28.06 43.71
CA PRO A 3 -32.60 28.47 42.64
C PRO A 3 -33.14 28.00 41.27
N PRO A 4 -32.79 28.69 40.17
CA PRO A 4 -33.26 28.34 38.83
C PRO A 4 -32.58 27.10 38.30
N LEU A 5 -33.36 26.25 37.62
CA LEU A 5 -32.97 25.06 36.90
C LEU A 5 -32.00 25.44 35.76
N SER A 6 -30.82 24.79 35.73
CA SER A 6 -29.86 24.88 34.64
C SER A 6 -30.43 24.22 33.36
N THR A 7 -30.48 24.98 32.28
CA THR A 7 -30.80 24.51 30.93
C THR A 7 -29.78 23.51 30.46
N PRO A 8 -30.18 22.38 29.84
CA PRO A 8 -29.22 21.44 29.28
C PRO A 8 -28.53 22.02 28.04
N ASN A 9 -27.22 21.89 28.01
CA ASN A 9 -26.35 22.27 26.92
C ASN A 9 -26.83 21.61 25.62
N ARG A 10 -27.36 22.38 24.69
CA ARG A 10 -27.61 21.93 23.32
C ARG A 10 -26.23 21.66 22.67
N HIS A 11 -25.84 20.39 22.60
CA HIS A 11 -24.83 19.96 21.65
C HIS A 11 -25.32 20.36 20.24
N LEU A 12 -24.69 21.37 19.68
CA LEU A 12 -24.86 21.75 18.28
C LEU A 12 -24.47 20.53 17.43
N ARG A 13 -25.45 19.73 17.02
CA ARG A 13 -25.25 18.72 15.98
C ARG A 13 -24.92 19.47 14.70
N THR A 14 -23.69 19.37 14.25
CA THR A 14 -23.32 19.84 12.92
C THR A 14 -24.29 19.20 11.92
N PRO A 15 -24.91 19.96 11.02
CA PRO A 15 -25.80 19.38 10.01
C PRO A 15 -25.01 18.38 9.17
N PRO A 16 -25.61 17.27 8.71
CA PRO A 16 -24.95 16.32 7.83
C PRO A 16 -24.48 17.06 6.58
N MET A 17 -23.21 16.86 6.25
CA MET A 17 -22.62 17.43 5.03
C MET A 17 -23.38 16.91 3.80
N PRO A 18 -23.58 17.74 2.75
CA PRO A 18 -24.09 17.24 1.48
C PRO A 18 -23.23 16.09 0.99
N ALA A 19 -23.83 15.02 0.46
CA ALA A 19 -23.13 13.85 -0.08
C ALA A 19 -22.09 14.20 -1.17
N ASN A 20 -22.19 15.39 -1.75
CA ASN A 20 -21.29 15.90 -2.77
C ASN A 20 -20.08 16.69 -2.26
N SER A 21 -19.95 16.89 -0.94
CA SER A 21 -18.81 17.64 -0.39
C SER A 21 -17.67 16.67 -0.06
N PRO A 22 -16.47 16.81 -0.69
CA PRO A 22 -15.31 16.00 -0.36
C PRO A 22 -14.92 16.12 1.10
N SER A 23 -14.65 14.98 1.72
CA SER A 23 -14.05 14.89 3.06
C SER A 23 -13.25 13.59 3.16
N PRO A 24 -12.36 13.41 4.15
CA PRO A 24 -11.59 12.20 4.30
C PRO A 24 -12.44 10.93 4.34
N LEU A 25 -11.98 9.88 3.66
CA LEU A 25 -12.65 8.59 3.51
C LEU A 25 -11.84 7.51 4.22
N VAL A 26 -12.43 6.79 5.15
CA VAL A 26 -11.85 5.55 5.69
C VAL A 26 -12.31 4.39 4.83
N LEU A 27 -11.37 3.54 4.41
CA LEU A 27 -11.62 2.44 3.49
C LEU A 27 -11.72 1.10 4.24
N THR A 28 -12.58 0.22 3.74
CA THR A 28 -12.66 -1.17 4.18
C THR A 28 -11.60 -1.99 3.45
N PRO A 29 -10.74 -2.73 4.17
CA PRO A 29 -9.70 -3.55 3.55
C PRO A 29 -10.30 -4.74 2.79
N ILE A 30 -9.64 -5.17 1.69
CA ILE A 30 -9.93 -6.40 0.96
C ILE A 30 -8.88 -7.42 1.36
N LEU A 31 -9.28 -8.44 2.13
CA LEU A 31 -8.37 -9.47 2.62
C LEU A 31 -8.14 -10.54 1.55
N GLN A 32 -6.87 -10.90 1.32
CA GLN A 32 -6.45 -11.89 0.34
C GLN A 32 -5.78 -13.08 1.04
N PRO A 33 -6.45 -14.24 1.09
CA PRO A 33 -5.81 -15.48 1.52
C PRO A 33 -4.65 -15.83 0.58
N LYS A 34 -3.50 -16.15 1.16
CA LYS A 34 -2.30 -16.59 0.43
C LYS A 34 -1.65 -17.73 1.20
N VAL A 35 -1.12 -18.73 0.48
CA VAL A 35 -0.47 -19.91 1.08
C VAL A 35 0.70 -19.54 2.00
N TRP A 36 1.42 -18.48 1.67
CA TRP A 36 2.55 -17.93 2.43
C TRP A 36 2.14 -16.97 3.55
N GLY A 37 0.84 -16.65 3.67
CA GLY A 37 0.34 -15.64 4.61
C GLY A 37 0.44 -16.06 6.07
N GLY A 38 0.46 -15.05 6.93
CA GLY A 38 0.45 -15.18 8.38
C GLY A 38 -0.88 -14.80 9.02
N ARG A 39 -0.81 -14.37 10.28
CA ARG A 39 -1.95 -13.91 11.08
C ARG A 39 -1.65 -12.59 11.82
N ARG A 40 -0.49 -11.94 11.54
CA ARG A 40 -0.10 -10.69 12.21
C ARG A 40 -0.97 -9.49 11.83
N LEU A 41 -1.65 -9.55 10.68
CA LEU A 41 -2.63 -8.53 10.29
C LEU A 41 -3.77 -8.39 11.31
N ALA A 42 -4.04 -9.40 12.15
CA ALA A 42 -4.99 -9.29 13.25
C ALA A 42 -4.56 -8.23 14.29
N ALA A 43 -3.26 -8.08 14.54
CA ALA A 43 -2.74 -7.03 15.42
C ALA A 43 -2.94 -5.60 14.87
N LEU A 44 -3.18 -5.47 13.56
CA LEU A 44 -3.59 -4.24 12.89
C LEU A 44 -5.13 -4.11 12.82
N GLY A 45 -5.87 -4.82 13.68
CA GLY A 45 -7.33 -4.74 13.73
C GLY A 45 -8.05 -5.33 12.52
N LYS A 46 -7.40 -6.15 11.68
CA LYS A 46 -8.04 -6.76 10.52
C LYS A 46 -8.92 -7.95 10.94
N PRO A 47 -10.18 -8.02 10.47
CA PRO A 47 -11.09 -9.13 10.76
C PRO A 47 -10.73 -10.36 9.90
N LEU A 48 -9.66 -11.08 10.28
CA LEU A 48 -9.14 -12.18 9.48
C LEU A 48 -10.11 -13.37 9.46
N PRO A 49 -10.40 -13.94 8.28
CA PRO A 49 -11.07 -15.23 8.16
C PRO A 49 -10.19 -16.36 8.72
N ASP A 50 -10.72 -17.57 8.77
CA ASP A 50 -9.93 -18.75 9.10
C ASP A 50 -8.84 -18.99 8.04
N GLY A 51 -7.70 -19.55 8.48
CA GLY A 51 -6.57 -19.84 7.63
C GLY A 51 -5.58 -18.65 7.44
N PRO A 52 -4.57 -18.83 6.56
CA PRO A 52 -3.54 -17.85 6.31
C PRO A 52 -4.07 -16.69 5.47
N VAL A 53 -3.72 -15.46 5.87
CA VAL A 53 -4.02 -14.24 5.10
C VAL A 53 -2.69 -13.53 4.83
N GLY A 54 -2.32 -13.43 3.56
CA GLY A 54 -1.05 -12.83 3.18
C GLY A 54 -1.13 -11.34 2.90
N GLU A 55 -2.26 -10.86 2.38
CA GLU A 55 -2.40 -9.46 1.98
C GLU A 55 -3.70 -8.86 2.51
N SER A 56 -3.62 -7.58 2.87
CA SER A 56 -4.76 -6.71 3.14
C SER A 56 -4.65 -5.51 2.19
N TRP A 57 -5.52 -5.47 1.18
CA TRP A 57 -5.55 -4.37 0.23
C TRP A 57 -6.33 -3.22 0.83
N GLU A 58 -5.62 -2.19 1.19
CA GLU A 58 -6.12 -1.05 1.94
C GLU A 58 -6.80 0.00 1.06
N LEU A 59 -6.25 0.20 -0.13
CA LEU A 59 -6.79 1.07 -1.15
C LEU A 59 -6.59 0.40 -2.51
N ALA A 60 -7.69 0.08 -3.17
CA ALA A 60 -7.71 -0.55 -4.49
C ALA A 60 -8.87 0.00 -5.33
N ASP A 61 -8.61 0.23 -6.62
CA ASP A 61 -9.64 0.53 -7.61
C ASP A 61 -9.24 -0.07 -8.96
N LEU A 62 -9.26 -1.40 -9.02
CA LEU A 62 -8.93 -2.19 -10.20
C LEU A 62 -10.20 -2.76 -10.83
N PRO A 63 -10.47 -2.55 -12.12
CA PRO A 63 -11.62 -3.13 -12.82
C PRO A 63 -11.49 -4.64 -12.98
N THR A 64 -10.25 -5.14 -13.02
CA THR A 64 -9.90 -6.55 -13.06
C THR A 64 -8.53 -6.75 -12.40
N THR A 65 -8.29 -7.95 -11.89
CA THR A 65 -7.02 -8.39 -11.33
C THR A 65 -6.45 -9.51 -12.18
N ALA A 66 -5.15 -9.80 -12.03
CA ALA A 66 -4.54 -10.93 -12.73
C ALA A 66 -5.12 -12.26 -12.20
N ALA A 67 -5.46 -13.17 -13.09
CA ALA A 67 -5.98 -14.50 -12.71
C ALA A 67 -4.99 -15.28 -11.82
N SER A 68 -3.68 -15.13 -12.08
CA SER A 68 -2.60 -15.69 -11.28
C SER A 68 -2.29 -14.91 -9.99
N GLY A 69 -2.88 -13.72 -9.82
CA GLY A 69 -2.73 -12.83 -8.66
C GLY A 69 -3.92 -12.90 -7.71
N ALA A 70 -4.89 -12.01 -7.89
CA ALA A 70 -6.09 -11.89 -7.05
C ALA A 70 -7.36 -12.49 -7.69
N GLY A 71 -7.22 -13.36 -8.67
CA GLY A 71 -8.30 -14.22 -9.16
C GLY A 71 -9.13 -13.70 -10.33
N GLY A 72 -8.68 -12.65 -11.02
CA GLY A 72 -9.31 -12.17 -12.26
C GLY A 72 -10.60 -11.35 -12.05
N HIS A 73 -10.91 -10.95 -10.82
CA HIS A 73 -12.10 -10.17 -10.49
C HIS A 73 -11.76 -8.69 -10.22
N ALA A 74 -12.78 -7.83 -10.27
CA ALA A 74 -12.62 -6.44 -9.86
C ALA A 74 -12.27 -6.36 -8.36
N ALA A 75 -11.34 -5.47 -8.03
CA ALA A 75 -10.98 -5.15 -6.64
C ALA A 75 -11.16 -3.65 -6.42
N ARG A 76 -12.24 -3.28 -5.73
CA ARG A 76 -12.60 -1.88 -5.43
C ARG A 76 -12.88 -1.72 -3.96
N SER A 77 -12.07 -0.89 -3.29
CA SER A 77 -12.28 -0.57 -1.88
C SER A 77 -13.64 0.07 -1.65
N VAL A 78 -14.33 -0.38 -0.60
CA VAL A 78 -15.58 0.20 -0.12
C VAL A 78 -15.28 1.24 0.95
N ILE A 79 -15.98 2.35 0.92
CA ILE A 79 -15.85 3.43 1.88
C ILE A 79 -16.61 3.04 3.16
N ALA A 80 -15.89 2.93 4.27
CA ALA A 80 -16.47 2.59 5.57
C ALA A 80 -17.00 3.84 6.30
N VAL A 81 -16.28 4.97 6.18
CA VAL A 81 -16.62 6.23 6.86
C VAL A 81 -16.45 7.39 5.88
N GLY A 82 -17.40 8.31 5.93
CA GLY A 82 -17.44 9.51 5.09
C GLY A 82 -18.80 9.69 4.42
N PRO A 83 -18.99 10.77 3.66
CA PRO A 83 -20.29 11.09 3.04
C PRO A 83 -20.74 10.08 1.98
N LEU A 84 -19.81 9.27 1.45
CA LEU A 84 -20.07 8.21 0.48
C LEU A 84 -19.97 6.80 1.11
N ALA A 85 -20.14 6.65 2.42
CA ALA A 85 -20.09 5.34 3.08
C ALA A 85 -21.00 4.32 2.40
N GLY A 86 -20.48 3.11 2.19
CA GLY A 86 -21.13 2.02 1.46
C GLY A 86 -20.92 2.05 -0.07
N ARG A 87 -20.39 3.16 -0.63
CA ARG A 87 -20.00 3.27 -2.05
C ARG A 87 -18.56 2.83 -2.23
N THR A 88 -18.17 2.57 -3.45
CA THR A 88 -16.79 2.22 -3.79
C THR A 88 -15.90 3.46 -3.95
N LEU A 89 -14.58 3.27 -3.89
CA LEU A 89 -13.63 4.32 -4.24
C LEU A 89 -13.84 4.80 -5.69
N HIS A 90 -14.20 3.90 -6.60
CA HIS A 90 -14.53 4.24 -7.99
C HIS A 90 -15.74 5.19 -8.08
N ASP A 91 -16.78 4.95 -7.28
CA ASP A 91 -17.93 5.85 -7.18
C ASP A 91 -17.52 7.24 -6.66
N ALA A 92 -16.60 7.29 -5.69
CA ALA A 92 -16.08 8.57 -5.18
C ALA A 92 -15.29 9.33 -6.24
N MET A 93 -14.48 8.63 -7.05
CA MET A 93 -13.78 9.23 -8.20
C MET A 93 -14.77 9.80 -9.22
N ALA A 94 -15.81 9.06 -9.54
CA ALA A 94 -16.85 9.51 -10.45
C ALA A 94 -17.64 10.74 -9.90
N ALA A 95 -17.91 10.74 -8.59
CA ALA A 95 -18.68 11.82 -7.95
C ALA A 95 -17.87 13.10 -7.74
N TRP A 96 -16.59 13.00 -7.40
CA TRP A 96 -15.77 14.14 -7.01
C TRP A 96 -14.72 14.56 -8.05
N GLY A 97 -14.31 13.65 -8.94
CA GLY A 97 -13.37 13.94 -10.02
C GLY A 97 -12.12 14.70 -9.56
N PRO A 98 -11.88 15.91 -10.09
CA PRO A 98 -10.72 16.73 -9.69
C PRO A 98 -10.70 17.14 -8.21
N ALA A 99 -11.84 17.19 -7.54
CA ALA A 99 -11.86 17.49 -6.09
C ALA A 99 -11.26 16.33 -5.27
N LEU A 100 -11.30 15.08 -5.80
CA LEU A 100 -10.62 13.94 -5.20
C LEU A 100 -9.17 13.86 -5.66
N LEU A 101 -8.90 13.94 -6.96
CA LEU A 101 -7.59 13.66 -7.56
C LEU A 101 -6.68 14.88 -7.67
N GLY A 102 -7.21 16.12 -7.57
CA GLY A 102 -6.43 17.33 -7.88
C GLY A 102 -6.05 17.34 -9.37
N GLU A 103 -4.76 17.53 -9.63
CA GLU A 103 -4.18 17.49 -10.98
C GLU A 103 -3.77 16.07 -11.41
N ALA A 104 -3.85 15.09 -10.51
CA ALA A 104 -3.51 13.72 -10.85
C ALA A 104 -4.54 13.12 -11.82
N SER A 105 -4.07 12.34 -12.77
CA SER A 105 -4.91 11.62 -13.71
C SER A 105 -5.30 10.24 -13.16
N PRO A 106 -6.52 9.75 -13.44
CA PRO A 106 -6.84 8.34 -13.26
C PRO A 106 -5.82 7.46 -13.97
N SER A 107 -5.52 6.30 -13.40
CA SER A 107 -4.55 5.38 -14.00
C SER A 107 -5.07 4.79 -15.30
N PRO A 108 -4.39 5.02 -16.45
CA PRO A 108 -4.75 4.34 -17.69
C PRO A 108 -4.56 2.82 -17.57
N GLU A 109 -3.56 2.38 -16.84
CA GLU A 109 -3.26 0.96 -16.60
C GLU A 109 -4.27 0.31 -15.65
N GLY A 110 -4.77 1.06 -14.68
CA GLY A 110 -5.86 0.64 -13.77
C GLY A 110 -7.26 0.79 -14.39
N GLY A 111 -7.40 0.95 -15.70
CA GLY A 111 -8.70 1.10 -16.37
C GLY A 111 -9.47 2.34 -15.93
N GLY A 112 -8.78 3.45 -15.67
CA GLY A 112 -9.37 4.71 -15.19
C GLY A 112 -9.61 4.75 -13.68
N GLY A 113 -9.05 3.80 -12.92
CA GLY A 113 -9.14 3.74 -11.47
C GLY A 113 -8.16 4.67 -10.74
N PHE A 114 -8.18 4.62 -9.41
CA PHE A 114 -7.26 5.39 -8.57
C PHE A 114 -5.80 4.98 -8.86
N PRO A 115 -4.87 5.93 -9.01
CA PRO A 115 -3.53 5.64 -9.54
C PRO A 115 -2.54 5.02 -8.56
N LEU A 116 -3.01 4.48 -7.45
CA LEU A 116 -2.22 3.70 -6.49
C LEU A 116 -2.98 2.44 -6.06
N LEU A 117 -2.23 1.41 -5.69
CA LEU A 117 -2.68 0.26 -4.94
C LEU A 117 -1.85 0.20 -3.65
N VAL A 118 -2.53 0.13 -2.50
CA VAL A 118 -1.87 0.19 -1.18
C VAL A 118 -2.27 -1.02 -0.36
N LYS A 119 -1.30 -1.66 0.29
CA LYS A 119 -1.50 -2.93 0.98
C LYS A 119 -0.69 -3.04 2.27
N TYR A 120 -1.09 -3.97 3.14
CA TYR A 120 -0.20 -4.66 4.06
C TYR A 120 0.06 -6.08 3.58
N LEU A 121 1.31 -6.55 3.69
CA LEU A 121 1.69 -7.93 3.41
C LEU A 121 2.28 -8.56 4.67
N ASP A 122 1.76 -9.73 5.04
CA ASP A 122 2.24 -10.53 6.19
C ASP A 122 2.83 -11.84 5.70
N ALA A 123 4.13 -11.89 5.55
CA ALA A 123 4.88 -13.04 5.06
C ALA A 123 5.26 -13.97 6.22
N ARG A 124 4.48 -15.04 6.45
CA ARG A 124 4.89 -16.14 7.33
C ARG A 124 5.97 -17.00 6.66
N GLU A 125 5.85 -17.20 5.37
CA GLU A 125 6.81 -17.91 4.51
C GLU A 125 7.31 -16.96 3.42
N HIS A 126 8.41 -17.31 2.74
CA HIS A 126 8.86 -16.49 1.60
C HIS A 126 7.80 -16.36 0.51
N LEU A 127 7.62 -15.16 0.01
CA LEU A 127 6.87 -14.96 -1.23
C LEU A 127 7.67 -15.54 -2.41
N SER A 128 6.99 -15.86 -3.51
CA SER A 128 7.69 -16.27 -4.73
C SER A 128 8.73 -15.22 -5.15
N VAL A 129 9.85 -15.68 -5.72
CA VAL A 129 10.74 -14.77 -6.44
C VAL A 129 10.03 -14.35 -7.73
N GLN A 130 9.93 -13.06 -7.94
CA GLN A 130 9.09 -12.46 -8.98
C GLN A 130 9.72 -11.22 -9.58
N VAL A 131 9.19 -10.83 -10.73
CA VAL A 131 9.53 -9.58 -11.41
C VAL A 131 8.25 -8.98 -12.00
N HIS A 132 8.25 -7.66 -12.13
CA HIS A 132 7.11 -6.91 -12.66
C HIS A 132 7.48 -6.19 -13.96
N PRO A 133 6.53 -6.06 -14.91
CA PRO A 133 6.78 -5.38 -16.17
C PRO A 133 7.05 -3.89 -15.97
N ASP A 134 7.87 -3.34 -16.83
CA ASP A 134 8.05 -1.90 -17.01
C ASP A 134 7.02 -1.33 -18.01
N ALA A 135 7.08 -0.01 -18.23
CA ALA A 135 6.17 0.68 -19.14
C ALA A 135 6.32 0.21 -20.60
N ALA A 136 7.55 -0.10 -21.03
CA ALA A 136 7.82 -0.53 -22.40
C ALA A 136 7.25 -1.93 -22.66
N TYR A 137 7.43 -2.83 -21.70
CA TYR A 137 6.87 -4.17 -21.79
C TYR A 137 5.33 -4.12 -21.73
N ALA A 138 4.75 -3.36 -20.81
CA ALA A 138 3.31 -3.20 -20.67
C ALA A 138 2.67 -2.63 -21.96
N ALA A 139 3.31 -1.65 -22.59
CA ALA A 139 2.82 -1.07 -23.85
C ALA A 139 2.84 -2.07 -25.03
N ALA A 140 3.75 -3.03 -25.02
CA ALA A 140 3.89 -4.05 -26.07
C ALA A 140 3.03 -5.31 -25.83
N HIS A 141 2.54 -5.53 -24.60
CA HIS A 141 1.87 -6.77 -24.19
C HIS A 141 0.51 -6.47 -23.53
N PRO A 142 -0.59 -6.54 -24.29
CA PRO A 142 -1.93 -6.32 -23.74
C PRO A 142 -2.20 -7.22 -22.52
N GLY A 143 -2.69 -6.63 -21.43
CA GLY A 143 -2.95 -7.32 -20.16
C GLY A 143 -1.79 -7.36 -19.19
N ALA A 144 -0.59 -6.94 -19.59
CA ALA A 144 0.49 -6.62 -18.68
C ALA A 144 0.40 -5.16 -18.24
N HIS A 145 0.59 -4.89 -16.96
CA HIS A 145 0.55 -3.54 -16.39
C HIS A 145 1.84 -3.25 -15.64
N LEU A 146 2.40 -2.07 -15.85
CA LEU A 146 3.56 -1.56 -15.13
C LEU A 146 3.37 -1.75 -13.61
N LYS A 147 4.41 -2.23 -12.92
CA LYS A 147 4.40 -2.28 -11.46
C LYS A 147 5.74 -1.86 -10.88
N THR A 148 5.73 -0.69 -10.23
CA THR A 148 6.76 -0.19 -9.33
C THR A 148 6.17 -0.16 -7.94
N GLU A 149 6.93 -0.62 -6.94
CA GLU A 149 6.47 -0.73 -5.55
C GLU A 149 7.53 -0.29 -4.55
N SER A 150 7.09 0.04 -3.35
CA SER A 150 7.95 0.36 -2.22
C SER A 150 7.42 -0.31 -0.97
N TRP A 151 8.32 -0.94 -0.20
CA TRP A 151 8.03 -1.66 1.03
C TRP A 151 8.55 -0.91 2.24
N TYR A 152 7.66 -0.37 3.05
CA TYR A 152 8.02 0.10 4.38
C TYR A 152 7.94 -1.05 5.37
N ILE A 153 9.06 -1.38 6.03
CA ILE A 153 9.13 -2.51 6.97
C ILE A 153 8.44 -2.11 8.27
N VAL A 154 7.27 -2.70 8.52
CA VAL A 154 6.47 -2.47 9.73
C VAL A 154 7.01 -3.30 10.89
N ALA A 155 7.30 -4.58 10.64
CA ALA A 155 7.87 -5.50 11.60
C ALA A 155 8.66 -6.60 10.90
N ALA A 156 9.66 -7.14 11.58
CA ALA A 156 10.45 -8.26 11.10
C ALA A 156 10.82 -9.17 12.27
N GLU A 157 10.83 -10.47 12.04
CA GLU A 157 11.36 -11.46 12.98
C GLU A 157 12.90 -11.39 13.01
N PRO A 158 13.56 -11.81 14.09
CA PRO A 158 15.01 -11.84 14.15
C PRO A 158 15.62 -12.66 13.00
N GLY A 159 16.51 -12.05 12.22
CA GLY A 159 17.17 -12.71 11.08
C GLY A 159 16.33 -12.75 9.80
N ALA A 160 15.15 -12.10 9.76
CA ALA A 160 14.36 -11.99 8.53
C ALA A 160 15.09 -11.15 7.48
N GLU A 161 14.97 -11.57 6.23
CA GLU A 161 15.67 -10.97 5.09
C GLU A 161 14.70 -10.61 3.97
N LEU A 162 15.15 -9.70 3.11
CA LEU A 162 14.52 -9.36 1.85
C LEU A 162 15.44 -9.82 0.72
N PHE A 163 14.87 -10.41 -0.32
CA PHE A 163 15.61 -10.73 -1.54
C PHE A 163 15.33 -9.65 -2.57
N ILE A 164 16.32 -8.81 -2.90
CA ILE A 164 16.12 -7.64 -3.74
C ILE A 164 17.28 -7.52 -4.74
N GLY A 165 16.95 -7.63 -6.03
CA GLY A 165 17.89 -7.60 -7.14
C GLY A 165 18.69 -8.88 -7.29
N LEU A 166 19.48 -8.91 -8.33
CA LEU A 166 20.44 -9.99 -8.63
C LEU A 166 21.82 -9.59 -8.11
N LYS A 167 22.64 -10.59 -7.78
CA LYS A 167 24.06 -10.36 -7.39
C LYS A 167 24.83 -9.73 -8.55
N PRO A 168 25.83 -8.90 -8.27
CA PRO A 168 26.66 -8.30 -9.31
C PRO A 168 27.26 -9.34 -10.27
N GLY A 169 27.20 -9.06 -11.57
CA GLY A 169 27.75 -9.93 -12.62
C GLY A 169 26.83 -11.07 -13.08
N VAL A 170 25.66 -11.25 -12.47
CA VAL A 170 24.65 -12.20 -12.97
C VAL A 170 24.15 -11.72 -14.32
N THR A 171 24.13 -12.64 -15.29
CA THR A 171 23.66 -12.38 -16.66
C THR A 171 22.24 -12.93 -16.87
N ARG A 172 21.62 -12.52 -17.99
CA ARG A 172 20.31 -13.08 -18.42
C ARG A 172 20.38 -14.60 -18.59
N ASP A 173 21.48 -15.13 -19.15
CA ASP A 173 21.67 -16.56 -19.36
C ASP A 173 21.86 -17.30 -18.02
N ASP A 174 22.51 -16.67 -17.05
CA ASP A 174 22.61 -17.22 -15.69
C ASP A 174 21.24 -17.33 -15.03
N LEU A 175 20.44 -16.28 -15.13
CA LEU A 175 19.07 -16.29 -14.60
C LEU A 175 18.22 -17.35 -15.30
N ALA A 176 18.29 -17.46 -16.62
CA ALA A 176 17.55 -18.47 -17.38
C ALA A 176 17.92 -19.89 -16.94
N ARG A 177 19.22 -20.19 -16.77
CA ARG A 177 19.69 -21.48 -16.25
C ARG A 177 19.19 -21.72 -14.83
N ALA A 178 19.32 -20.73 -13.95
CA ALA A 178 18.89 -20.86 -12.55
C ALA A 178 17.38 -21.11 -12.42
N ILE A 179 16.55 -20.53 -13.29
CA ILE A 179 15.11 -20.81 -13.32
C ILE A 179 14.89 -22.29 -13.73
N ALA A 180 15.56 -22.76 -14.78
CA ALA A 180 15.43 -24.14 -15.24
C ALA A 180 15.89 -25.14 -14.17
N ASP A 181 16.97 -24.84 -13.45
CA ASP A 181 17.57 -25.71 -12.42
C ASP A 181 16.90 -25.55 -11.04
N GLY A 182 16.01 -24.56 -10.88
CA GLY A 182 15.38 -24.22 -9.57
C GLY A 182 16.39 -23.71 -8.54
N THR A 183 17.37 -22.91 -8.96
CA THR A 183 18.46 -22.38 -8.12
C THR A 183 18.47 -20.85 -8.05
N VAL A 184 17.39 -20.18 -8.46
CA VAL A 184 17.25 -18.71 -8.48
C VAL A 184 17.65 -18.04 -7.17
N PRO A 185 17.30 -18.55 -5.96
CA PRO A 185 17.71 -17.92 -4.72
C PRO A 185 19.21 -17.72 -4.56
N ALA A 186 20.03 -18.58 -5.15
CA ALA A 186 21.50 -18.47 -5.12
C ALA A 186 22.02 -17.23 -5.88
N LEU A 187 21.26 -16.71 -6.83
CA LEU A 187 21.60 -15.51 -7.61
C LEU A 187 21.08 -14.21 -7.00
N MET A 188 20.20 -14.28 -5.97
CA MET A 188 19.56 -13.10 -5.39
C MET A 188 20.51 -12.33 -4.48
N GLY A 189 20.39 -10.99 -4.54
CA GLY A 189 20.87 -10.13 -3.47
C GLY A 189 19.98 -10.29 -2.23
N SER A 190 20.59 -10.30 -1.03
CA SER A 190 19.88 -10.36 0.24
C SER A 190 20.18 -9.12 1.08
N ARG A 191 19.17 -8.63 1.76
CA ARG A 191 19.25 -7.48 2.70
C ARG A 191 18.50 -7.82 3.97
N PRO A 192 18.99 -7.45 5.17
CA PRO A 192 18.21 -7.61 6.41
C PRO A 192 16.93 -6.80 6.34
N ALA A 193 15.83 -7.35 6.86
CA ALA A 193 14.57 -6.62 7.02
C ALA A 193 14.62 -5.80 8.31
N ILE A 194 14.82 -4.49 8.21
CA ILE A 194 14.95 -3.58 9.35
C ILE A 194 13.67 -2.75 9.50
N PRO A 195 12.90 -2.90 10.61
CA PRO A 195 11.72 -2.07 10.84
C PRO A 195 12.05 -0.57 10.79
N GLY A 196 11.24 0.18 10.04
CA GLY A 196 11.45 1.62 9.83
C GLY A 196 12.26 1.97 8.58
N GLU A 197 12.79 0.99 7.84
CA GLU A 197 13.36 1.20 6.52
C GLU A 197 12.31 1.04 5.41
N CYS A 198 12.52 1.73 4.31
CA CYS A 198 11.75 1.61 3.08
C CYS A 198 12.66 1.17 1.93
N HIS A 199 12.23 0.14 1.21
CA HIS A 199 12.91 -0.39 0.04
C HIS A 199 12.06 -0.10 -1.20
N THR A 200 12.59 0.67 -2.14
CA THR A 200 11.94 0.91 -3.44
C THR A 200 12.39 -0.12 -4.45
N LEU A 201 11.44 -0.74 -5.12
CA LEU A 201 11.62 -1.76 -6.15
C LEU A 201 11.05 -1.22 -7.48
N PRO A 202 11.88 -0.55 -8.29
CA PRO A 202 11.48 -0.19 -9.64
C PRO A 202 11.04 -1.43 -10.43
N SER A 203 10.11 -1.24 -11.36
CA SER A 203 9.74 -2.29 -12.32
C SER A 203 10.98 -2.94 -12.93
N GLY A 204 10.92 -4.26 -13.16
CA GLY A 204 12.08 -5.06 -13.60
C GLY A 204 12.97 -5.58 -12.47
N THR A 205 12.91 -5.05 -11.25
CA THR A 205 13.66 -5.59 -10.12
C THR A 205 13.18 -7.01 -9.80
N VAL A 206 14.09 -8.00 -9.86
CA VAL A 206 13.81 -9.38 -9.40
C VAL A 206 13.83 -9.39 -7.88
N HIS A 207 12.76 -9.85 -7.22
CA HIS A 207 12.65 -9.73 -5.77
C HIS A 207 11.75 -10.80 -5.13
N ALA A 208 11.87 -10.96 -3.80
CA ALA A 208 10.94 -11.70 -2.96
C ALA A 208 10.91 -11.11 -1.55
N LEU A 209 9.73 -11.01 -0.95
CA LEU A 209 9.57 -10.72 0.46
C LEU A 209 9.93 -11.97 1.27
N GLY A 210 10.86 -11.85 2.21
CA GLY A 210 11.31 -12.95 3.03
C GLY A 210 10.32 -13.32 4.13
N ALA A 211 10.44 -14.54 4.64
CA ALA A 211 9.64 -15.01 5.77
C ALA A 211 9.89 -14.16 7.02
N GLY A 212 8.86 -14.01 7.84
CA GLY A 212 8.94 -13.24 9.08
C GLY A 212 8.82 -11.72 8.90
N VAL A 213 8.49 -11.20 7.70
CA VAL A 213 8.39 -9.76 7.43
C VAL A 213 6.93 -9.32 7.29
N LEU A 214 6.60 -8.18 7.90
CA LEU A 214 5.34 -7.44 7.72
C LEU A 214 5.66 -6.09 7.12
N VAL A 215 5.05 -5.76 5.98
CA VAL A 215 5.28 -4.50 5.27
C VAL A 215 3.99 -3.73 5.01
N ALA A 216 4.12 -2.40 4.94
CA ALA A 216 3.19 -1.53 4.26
C ALA A 216 3.73 -1.26 2.85
N GLU A 217 2.95 -1.62 1.84
CA GLU A 217 3.32 -1.51 0.43
C GLU A 217 2.52 -0.41 -0.25
N VAL A 218 3.22 0.46 -0.96
CA VAL A 218 2.62 1.42 -1.91
C VAL A 218 3.15 1.10 -3.30
N GLN A 219 2.25 0.99 -4.27
CA GLN A 219 2.59 0.61 -5.62
C GLN A 219 1.69 1.27 -6.67
N THR A 220 2.13 1.25 -7.91
CA THR A 220 1.26 1.52 -9.07
C THR A 220 0.11 0.50 -9.11
N PRO A 221 -1.08 0.84 -9.68
CA PRO A 221 -2.29 0.02 -9.59
C PRO A 221 -2.25 -1.20 -10.52
N SER A 222 -1.41 -2.17 -10.19
CA SER A 222 -1.21 -3.40 -10.94
C SER A 222 -0.98 -4.57 -9.99
N ASP A 223 -1.51 -5.74 -10.30
CA ASP A 223 -1.17 -7.01 -9.66
C ASP A 223 -0.48 -7.99 -10.63
N THR A 224 0.00 -7.49 -11.80
CA THR A 224 0.77 -8.28 -12.76
C THR A 224 2.08 -8.75 -12.14
N THR A 225 2.26 -10.07 -12.09
CA THR A 225 3.41 -10.69 -11.43
C THR A 225 3.93 -11.85 -12.26
N TYR A 226 5.22 -11.82 -12.62
CA TYR A 226 5.91 -12.90 -13.30
C TYR A 226 6.79 -13.65 -12.31
N ARG A 227 6.38 -14.89 -11.97
CA ARG A 227 7.03 -15.74 -10.99
C ARG A 227 8.13 -16.54 -11.65
N VAL A 228 9.32 -16.57 -11.01
CA VAL A 228 10.49 -17.32 -11.47
C VAL A 228 10.92 -18.43 -10.51
N TYR A 229 10.52 -18.38 -9.24
CA TYR A 229 10.77 -19.41 -8.23
C TYR A 229 9.74 -19.35 -7.11
N ASP A 230 9.29 -20.49 -6.61
CA ASP A 230 8.19 -20.55 -5.64
C ASP A 230 8.47 -21.32 -4.36
N TRP A 231 9.73 -21.53 -4.02
CA TRP A 231 10.16 -22.17 -2.77
C TRP A 231 9.51 -23.53 -2.50
N THR A 232 9.21 -24.28 -3.56
CA THR A 232 8.52 -25.59 -3.43
C THR A 232 9.39 -26.70 -2.83
N ARG A 233 10.70 -26.46 -2.72
CA ARG A 233 11.64 -27.35 -2.04
C ARG A 233 11.71 -27.06 -0.54
N GLU A 234 11.42 -25.81 -0.14
CA GLU A 234 11.53 -25.31 1.24
C GLU A 234 10.19 -25.41 1.97
N TYR A 235 9.08 -25.29 1.24
CA TYR A 235 7.72 -25.29 1.79
C TYR A 235 6.84 -26.30 1.08
N ASP A 236 6.01 -27.00 1.86
CA ASP A 236 4.98 -27.88 1.32
C ASP A 236 3.78 -27.04 0.85
N ARG A 237 3.83 -26.57 -0.39
CA ARG A 237 2.77 -25.76 -0.99
C ARG A 237 2.46 -26.24 -2.42
N PRO A 238 1.22 -25.98 -2.91
CA PRO A 238 0.85 -26.31 -4.28
C PRO A 238 1.79 -25.66 -5.30
N LEU A 239 2.11 -26.40 -6.35
CA LEU A 239 2.85 -25.87 -7.49
C LEU A 239 2.04 -24.75 -8.15
N ARG A 240 2.70 -23.62 -8.38
CA ARG A 240 2.15 -22.49 -9.13
C ARG A 240 2.95 -22.30 -10.42
N GLU A 241 2.27 -21.77 -11.43
CA GLU A 241 2.87 -21.49 -12.72
C GLU A 241 4.06 -20.53 -12.61
N LEU A 242 5.13 -20.83 -13.34
CA LEU A 242 6.27 -19.94 -13.56
C LEU A 242 6.12 -19.24 -14.93
N HIS A 243 6.50 -17.97 -14.99
CA HIS A 243 6.35 -17.09 -16.15
C HIS A 243 7.73 -16.76 -16.71
N ILE A 244 8.44 -17.76 -17.24
CA ILE A 244 9.88 -17.68 -17.52
C ILE A 244 10.21 -16.66 -18.61
N GLU A 245 9.53 -16.73 -19.76
CA GLU A 245 9.79 -15.84 -20.90
C GLU A 245 9.49 -14.38 -20.55
N GLN A 246 8.33 -14.15 -19.90
CA GLN A 246 7.91 -12.82 -19.46
C GLN A 246 8.87 -12.24 -18.43
N ALA A 247 9.26 -13.05 -17.46
CA ALA A 247 10.19 -12.64 -16.43
C ALA A 247 11.58 -12.29 -16.97
N LEU A 248 12.11 -13.12 -17.86
CA LEU A 248 13.38 -12.82 -18.53
C LEU A 248 13.31 -11.57 -19.42
N ALA A 249 12.15 -11.30 -20.01
CA ALA A 249 11.96 -10.07 -20.79
C ALA A 249 11.88 -8.80 -19.93
N CYS A 250 11.38 -8.93 -18.70
CA CYS A 250 11.20 -7.80 -17.77
C CYS A 250 12.38 -7.59 -16.82
N ALA A 251 13.20 -8.62 -16.55
CA ALA A 251 14.24 -8.55 -15.51
C ALA A 251 15.28 -7.47 -15.78
N SER A 252 15.49 -6.59 -14.81
CA SER A 252 16.63 -5.68 -14.75
C SER A 252 17.82 -6.35 -14.05
N PHE A 253 19.00 -6.06 -14.55
CA PHE A 253 20.28 -6.51 -14.00
C PHE A 253 21.03 -5.35 -13.33
N ASP A 254 20.40 -4.21 -13.21
CA ASP A 254 20.93 -3.04 -12.51
C ASP A 254 20.87 -3.23 -10.99
N GLU A 255 21.75 -2.53 -10.28
CA GLU A 255 21.71 -2.52 -8.82
C GLU A 255 20.45 -1.79 -8.32
N PRO A 256 19.62 -2.43 -7.47
CA PRO A 256 18.45 -1.80 -6.92
C PRO A 256 18.80 -0.66 -5.95
N PRO A 257 17.94 0.36 -5.82
CA PRO A 257 18.16 1.47 -4.90
C PRO A 257 18.48 1.02 -3.47
N ALA A 258 19.32 1.77 -2.78
CA ALA A 258 19.58 1.56 -1.36
C ALA A 258 18.31 1.84 -0.52
N PRO A 259 18.12 1.16 0.63
CA PRO A 259 17.00 1.45 1.52
C PRO A 259 17.13 2.85 2.14
N VAL A 260 15.99 3.43 2.45
CA VAL A 260 15.89 4.72 3.13
C VAL A 260 15.25 4.53 4.50
N ALA A 261 16.00 4.82 5.57
CA ALA A 261 15.49 4.76 6.92
C ALA A 261 14.65 6.01 7.26
N ALA A 262 13.47 5.81 7.83
CA ALA A 262 12.65 6.89 8.35
C ALA A 262 13.35 7.57 9.55
N ARG A 263 13.51 8.90 9.50
CA ARG A 263 14.21 9.69 10.52
C ARG A 263 13.39 10.90 10.95
N GLY A 264 13.46 11.20 12.25
CA GLY A 264 12.77 12.35 12.82
C GLY A 264 11.24 12.20 12.77
N GLU A 265 10.55 13.33 12.83
CA GLU A 265 9.08 13.36 12.91
C GLU A 265 8.39 13.18 11.56
N ARG A 266 9.01 13.61 10.48
CA ARG A 266 8.52 13.44 9.10
C ARG A 266 9.70 13.28 8.15
N SER A 267 9.68 12.25 7.34
CA SER A 267 10.75 11.99 6.37
C SER A 267 10.20 11.35 5.11
N VAL A 268 10.72 11.79 3.96
CA VAL A 268 10.51 11.09 2.68
C VAL A 268 11.33 9.80 2.72
N VAL A 269 10.68 8.67 2.48
CA VAL A 269 11.31 7.34 2.50
C VAL A 269 11.31 6.67 1.13
N ALA A 270 10.46 7.12 0.20
CA ALA A 270 10.51 6.73 -1.20
C ALA A 270 10.04 7.89 -2.08
N LYS A 271 10.69 8.06 -3.23
CA LYS A 271 10.28 9.00 -4.27
C LYS A 271 10.47 8.34 -5.63
N THR A 272 9.38 8.17 -6.36
CA THR A 272 9.33 7.60 -7.71
C THR A 272 8.67 8.62 -8.65
N GLU A 273 8.60 8.32 -9.92
CA GLU A 273 7.81 9.14 -10.86
C GLU A 273 6.29 9.03 -10.62
N PHE A 274 5.83 7.98 -9.90
CA PHE A 274 4.42 7.68 -9.69
C PHE A 274 3.89 8.19 -8.36
N TYR A 275 4.73 8.15 -7.31
CA TYR A 275 4.33 8.53 -5.96
C TYR A 275 5.53 8.93 -5.10
N THR A 276 5.21 9.68 -4.05
CA THR A 276 6.13 9.94 -2.93
C THR A 276 5.56 9.28 -1.67
N MET A 277 6.42 8.57 -0.91
CA MET A 277 6.07 8.06 0.42
C MET A 277 6.81 8.84 1.51
N GLU A 278 6.07 9.19 2.55
CA GLU A 278 6.60 9.80 3.75
C GLU A 278 6.22 8.97 4.98
N VAL A 279 7.05 9.01 5.99
CA VAL A 279 6.73 8.49 7.32
C VAL A 279 6.57 9.65 8.27
N VAL A 280 5.47 9.66 9.02
CA VAL A 280 5.19 10.60 10.10
C VAL A 280 5.25 9.85 11.43
N ARG A 281 6.15 10.30 12.31
CA ARG A 281 6.30 9.83 13.69
C ARG A 281 6.12 11.03 14.60
N ALA A 282 4.97 11.13 15.23
CA ALA A 282 4.63 12.30 16.04
C ALA A 282 4.02 11.90 17.37
N HIS A 283 4.15 12.80 18.34
CA HIS A 283 3.62 12.64 19.68
C HIS A 283 2.76 13.83 20.08
N CYS A 284 1.51 13.59 20.38
CA CYS A 284 0.58 14.55 20.98
C CYS A 284 0.51 15.92 20.29
N LYS A 285 0.62 15.96 18.96
CA LYS A 285 0.54 17.21 18.20
C LYS A 285 -0.17 17.05 16.86
N GLY A 286 -0.54 18.19 16.28
CA GLY A 286 -1.05 18.26 14.91
C GLY A 286 0.09 18.38 13.90
N VAL A 287 0.05 17.55 12.84
CA VAL A 287 0.97 17.60 11.70
C VAL A 287 0.18 17.98 10.46
N PRO A 288 0.48 19.10 9.81
CA PRO A 288 -0.17 19.47 8.55
C PRO A 288 0.08 18.38 7.48
N VAL A 289 -0.97 18.02 6.76
CA VAL A 289 -0.84 17.10 5.62
C VAL A 289 -0.13 17.82 4.49
N GLY A 290 -0.67 18.96 4.05
CA GLY A 290 -0.11 19.76 2.96
C GLY A 290 -0.39 19.20 1.58
N GLY A 291 0.09 19.89 0.55
CA GLY A 291 -0.04 19.46 -0.83
C GLY A 291 -1.35 19.87 -1.50
N SER A 292 -1.45 19.60 -2.81
CA SER A 292 -2.59 19.89 -3.68
C SER A 292 -3.20 18.63 -4.30
N GLY A 293 -2.59 17.46 -4.07
CA GLY A 293 -3.07 16.16 -4.51
C GLY A 293 -3.73 15.37 -3.37
N PRO A 294 -4.34 14.22 -3.68
CA PRO A 294 -4.87 13.33 -2.67
C PRO A 294 -3.75 12.70 -1.86
N VAL A 295 -4.04 12.42 -0.58
CA VAL A 295 -3.07 11.77 0.31
C VAL A 295 -3.68 10.52 0.91
N VAL A 296 -3.01 9.39 0.72
CA VAL A 296 -3.34 8.12 1.39
C VAL A 296 -2.57 8.06 2.69
N VAL A 297 -3.26 7.84 3.80
CA VAL A 297 -2.69 7.73 5.15
C VAL A 297 -2.91 6.31 5.65
N MET A 298 -1.84 5.55 5.84
CA MET A 298 -1.86 4.25 6.52
C MET A 298 -1.41 4.43 7.97
N VAL A 299 -2.24 4.08 8.93
CA VAL A 299 -1.89 4.15 10.35
C VAL A 299 -1.18 2.86 10.76
N ILE A 300 0.12 2.92 10.95
CA ILE A 300 0.93 1.75 11.34
C ILE A 300 0.70 1.41 12.81
N LYS A 301 0.82 2.41 13.68
CA LYS A 301 0.54 2.30 15.11
C LYS A 301 0.08 3.65 15.67
N THR A 302 -0.73 3.62 16.71
CA THR A 302 -1.18 4.82 17.42
C THR A 302 -1.86 4.45 18.74
N MET A 303 -1.79 5.35 19.71
CA MET A 303 -2.67 5.37 20.89
C MET A 303 -3.76 6.45 20.77
N GLY A 304 -4.17 6.76 19.56
CA GLY A 304 -5.19 7.73 19.20
C GLY A 304 -4.70 8.63 18.05
N ALA A 305 -5.44 8.59 16.96
CA ALA A 305 -5.15 9.43 15.79
C ALA A 305 -6.45 9.91 15.16
N SER A 306 -6.38 11.03 14.46
CA SER A 306 -7.49 11.53 13.65
C SER A 306 -7.00 12.43 12.53
N VAL A 307 -7.86 12.65 11.54
CA VAL A 307 -7.72 13.69 10.53
C VAL A 307 -8.76 14.76 10.80
N SER A 308 -8.33 16.01 10.93
CA SER A 308 -9.22 17.16 11.18
C SER A 308 -8.97 18.27 10.19
N SER A 309 -10.03 19.08 9.94
CA SER A 309 -9.95 20.32 9.15
C SER A 309 -9.49 21.48 10.04
N ARG A 310 -8.55 22.29 9.58
CA ARG A 310 -8.15 23.52 10.25
C ARG A 310 -9.25 24.57 10.24
N SER A 311 -10.01 24.62 9.15
CA SER A 311 -11.09 25.58 8.94
C SER A 311 -12.45 25.08 9.43
N ASN A 312 -12.53 23.85 9.98
CA ASN A 312 -13.77 23.14 10.32
C ASN A 312 -14.70 22.90 9.11
N ALA A 313 -14.12 22.77 7.90
CA ALA A 313 -14.89 22.53 6.68
C ALA A 313 -15.56 21.14 6.63
N TRP A 314 -15.04 20.18 7.38
CA TRP A 314 -15.55 18.81 7.47
C TRP A 314 -15.32 18.22 8.88
N PRO A 315 -16.11 17.19 9.30
CA PRO A 315 -15.99 16.57 10.62
C PRO A 315 -14.65 15.86 10.82
N GLU A 316 -14.13 15.86 12.03
CA GLU A 316 -12.97 15.06 12.40
C GLU A 316 -13.24 13.58 12.20
N VAL A 317 -12.27 12.87 11.60
CA VAL A 317 -12.30 11.44 11.34
C VAL A 317 -11.27 10.74 12.23
N THR A 318 -11.75 9.96 13.20
CA THR A 318 -10.89 9.16 14.09
C THR A 318 -10.31 7.97 13.31
N LEU A 319 -9.04 7.68 13.56
CA LEU A 319 -8.29 6.58 12.94
C LEU A 319 -7.69 5.66 14.00
N SER A 320 -7.76 4.36 13.76
CA SER A 320 -7.12 3.31 14.55
C SER A 320 -5.92 2.70 13.83
N ALA A 321 -5.05 2.03 14.57
CA ALA A 321 -3.94 1.26 13.97
C ALA A 321 -4.46 0.29 12.89
N GLY A 322 -3.75 0.20 11.80
CA GLY A 322 -4.10 -0.59 10.64
C GLY A 322 -5.13 0.03 9.69
N GLN A 323 -5.85 1.10 10.08
CA GLN A 323 -6.79 1.75 9.17
C GLN A 323 -6.08 2.60 8.12
N THR A 324 -6.71 2.67 6.95
CA THR A 324 -6.27 3.52 5.85
C THR A 324 -7.34 4.55 5.52
N CYS A 325 -6.90 5.80 5.43
CA CYS A 325 -7.72 6.96 5.12
C CYS A 325 -7.23 7.62 3.84
N LEU A 326 -8.15 7.92 2.93
CA LEU A 326 -7.90 8.76 1.76
C LEU A 326 -8.37 10.18 2.04
N ILE A 327 -7.46 11.13 1.99
CA ILE A 327 -7.74 12.57 2.08
C ILE A 327 -7.83 13.10 0.65
N PRO A 328 -9.01 13.57 0.19
CA PRO A 328 -9.16 14.15 -1.14
C PRO A 328 -8.26 15.38 -1.35
N ALA A 329 -7.88 15.64 -2.58
CA ALA A 329 -7.04 16.80 -2.94
C ALA A 329 -7.65 18.13 -2.42
N ALA A 330 -8.96 18.31 -2.56
CA ALA A 330 -9.68 19.48 -2.05
C ALA A 330 -9.57 19.67 -0.52
N CYS A 331 -9.22 18.62 0.23
CA CYS A 331 -9.07 18.65 1.68
C CYS A 331 -7.61 18.74 2.14
N ALA A 332 -6.65 18.33 1.32
CA ALA A 332 -5.26 18.09 1.72
C ALA A 332 -4.57 19.34 2.33
N ALA A 333 -4.73 20.50 1.70
CA ALA A 333 -4.15 21.75 2.18
C ALA A 333 -4.71 22.20 3.55
N ASP A 334 -5.96 21.83 3.88
CA ASP A 334 -6.63 22.17 5.14
C ASP A 334 -6.53 21.08 6.21
N ALA A 335 -6.06 19.88 5.83
CA ALA A 335 -6.01 18.72 6.70
C ALA A 335 -4.84 18.77 7.70
N ILE A 336 -5.14 18.35 8.94
CA ILE A 336 -4.18 18.11 10.00
C ILE A 336 -4.34 16.67 10.50
N LEU A 337 -3.22 15.93 10.53
CA LEU A 337 -3.12 14.69 11.27
C LEU A 337 -2.93 15.01 12.75
N ARG A 338 -3.86 14.60 13.59
CA ARG A 338 -3.70 14.65 15.04
C ARG A 338 -3.14 13.33 15.51
N CYS A 339 -1.99 13.39 16.15
CA CYS A 339 -1.23 12.22 16.55
C CYS A 339 -1.25 12.11 18.07
N GLY A 340 -1.77 11.02 18.59
CA GLY A 340 -1.61 10.61 19.98
C GLY A 340 -0.18 10.09 20.27
N PRO A 341 0.05 9.61 21.50
CA PRO A 341 1.32 8.97 21.83
C PRO A 341 1.64 7.81 20.89
N ASP A 342 2.93 7.60 20.62
CA ASP A 342 3.47 6.48 19.81
C ASP A 342 2.77 6.31 18.45
N THR A 343 2.52 7.44 17.76
CA THR A 343 1.89 7.40 16.44
C THR A 343 2.94 7.31 15.33
N GLU A 344 2.74 6.34 14.44
CA GLU A 344 3.49 6.18 13.20
C GLU A 344 2.53 5.96 12.04
N MET A 345 2.68 6.74 10.99
CA MET A 345 1.86 6.69 9.79
C MET A 345 2.75 6.68 8.54
N VAL A 346 2.32 5.96 7.52
CA VAL A 346 2.84 6.09 6.16
C VAL A 346 1.88 6.93 5.35
N LEU A 347 2.38 7.97 4.72
CA LEU A 347 1.64 8.82 3.80
C LEU A 347 2.11 8.54 2.38
N ALA A 348 1.18 8.40 1.44
CA ALA A 348 1.49 8.31 0.02
C ALA A 348 0.75 9.40 -0.75
N THR A 349 1.49 10.15 -1.57
CA THR A 349 0.97 11.16 -2.49
C THR A 349 1.26 10.74 -3.92
N ILE A 350 0.37 11.12 -4.86
CA ILE A 350 0.51 10.81 -6.28
C ILE A 350 1.53 11.78 -6.91
N GLY A 351 2.37 11.23 -7.77
CA GLY A 351 3.45 11.98 -8.42
C GLY A 351 4.72 12.07 -7.57
N GLY A 352 5.82 12.50 -8.18
CA GLY A 352 7.16 12.60 -7.59
C GLY A 352 7.77 14.01 -7.67
#